data_606bdfb2aa870ab255e88d103dcd74ff
#
_entry.id   606bdfb2aa870ab255e88d103dcd74ff
#
_cell.length_a   1.000
_cell.length_b   1.000
_cell.length_c   1.000
_cell.angle_alpha   90.00
_cell.angle_beta   90.00
_cell.angle_gamma   90.00
#
_symmetry.space_group_name_H-M   'P 1'
#
loop_
_entity.id
_entity.type
_entity.pdbx_description
1 polymer ?
#
loop_
_entity_poly.entity_id
_entity_poly.type
_entity_poly.pdbx_seq_one_letter_code
_entity_poly.pdbx_strand_id
1 'polypeptide(L)'
;IIRNNFEEQTIIELRSFSERMKAAQKILEGHVVLSPLFSLLSEITIPQVQYNSFSHESTDKVLTVKLDGVALDYRSIALQADMFNDPRSRFFKNVLFSNLKKDLDGNVKFNLEFDVEPSLLSYRDNSLTMFENFDNTEGVQENYEAKEQQDLLDNSIEENE
;
A
#
# COMPACT_ATOMS: atom_id res chain seq x y z
N ILE A 1 21.64 10.61 -46.93
CA ILE A 1 22.13 9.46 -46.11
C ILE A 1 22.82 10.08 -44.91
N ILE A 2 22.05 10.24 -43.80
CA ILE A 2 22.63 10.69 -42.52
C ILE A 2 23.14 9.43 -41.84
N ARG A 3 24.43 9.18 -41.93
CA ARG A 3 25.14 8.25 -41.06
C ARG A 3 25.30 8.95 -39.70
N ASN A 4 24.54 8.53 -38.70
CA ASN A 4 24.75 8.92 -37.32
C ASN A 4 26.14 8.44 -36.87
N ASN A 5 27.11 9.33 -36.80
CA ASN A 5 28.32 9.12 -36.05
C ASN A 5 27.99 9.22 -34.56
N PHE A 6 27.39 8.17 -33.99
CA PHE A 6 27.43 7.99 -32.56
C PHE A 6 28.89 7.66 -32.21
N GLU A 7 29.53 8.53 -31.43
CA GLU A 7 30.88 8.26 -30.93
C GLU A 7 30.83 6.96 -30.13
N GLU A 8 31.79 6.09 -30.36
CA GLU A 8 31.89 4.76 -29.71
C GLU A 8 31.80 4.88 -28.19
N GLN A 9 32.29 5.99 -27.65
CA GLN A 9 32.25 6.35 -26.23
C GLN A 9 30.78 6.52 -25.70
N THR A 10 29.93 7.18 -26.46
CA THR A 10 28.50 7.37 -26.14
C THR A 10 27.75 6.03 -26.11
N ILE A 11 28.12 5.11 -26.98
CA ILE A 11 27.49 3.77 -27.01
C ILE A 11 27.89 2.97 -25.77
N ILE A 12 29.15 3.06 -25.32
CA ILE A 12 29.64 2.40 -24.10
C ILE A 12 28.94 2.97 -22.87
N GLU A 13 28.80 4.30 -22.79
CA GLU A 13 28.10 4.96 -21.68
C GLU A 13 26.61 4.59 -21.61
N LEU A 14 25.90 4.57 -22.75
CA LEU A 14 24.51 4.13 -22.83
C LEU A 14 24.35 2.66 -22.41
N ARG A 15 25.30 1.81 -22.80
CA ARG A 15 25.28 0.40 -22.40
C ARG A 15 25.47 0.24 -20.90
N SER A 16 26.44 0.94 -20.31
CA SER A 16 26.69 0.92 -18.86
C SER A 16 25.50 1.48 -18.08
N PHE A 17 24.85 2.53 -18.60
CA PHE A 17 23.64 3.09 -18.02
C PHE A 17 22.48 2.08 -18.07
N SER A 18 22.29 1.42 -19.22
CA SER A 18 21.26 0.39 -19.38
C SER A 18 21.47 -0.80 -18.41
N GLU A 19 22.70 -1.22 -18.20
CA GLU A 19 23.03 -2.29 -17.26
C GLU A 19 22.76 -1.88 -15.81
N ARG A 20 23.10 -0.65 -15.44
CA ARG A 20 22.79 -0.09 -14.11
C ARG A 20 21.27 0.03 -13.89
N MET A 21 20.53 0.47 -14.90
CA MET A 21 19.07 0.55 -14.86
C MET A 21 18.45 -0.84 -14.64
N LYS A 22 18.90 -1.86 -15.38
CA LYS A 22 18.45 -3.25 -15.20
C LYS A 22 18.76 -3.81 -13.82
N ALA A 23 19.96 -3.51 -13.29
CA ALA A 23 20.35 -3.92 -11.94
C ALA A 23 19.48 -3.24 -10.87
N ALA A 24 19.22 -1.93 -10.99
CA ALA A 24 18.32 -1.19 -10.11
C ALA A 24 16.88 -1.73 -10.18
N GLN A 25 16.39 -1.98 -11.38
CA GLN A 25 15.06 -2.58 -11.58
C GLN A 25 14.93 -3.94 -10.91
N LYS A 26 15.95 -4.81 -11.03
CA LYS A 26 15.97 -6.12 -10.38
C LYS A 26 15.95 -6.03 -8.84
N ILE A 27 16.62 -5.03 -8.27
CA ILE A 27 16.57 -4.77 -6.83
C ILE A 27 15.16 -4.31 -6.42
N LEU A 28 14.54 -3.40 -7.18
CA LEU A 28 13.19 -2.91 -6.92
C LEU A 28 12.12 -3.99 -7.10
N GLU A 29 12.27 -4.87 -8.07
CA GLU A 29 11.36 -6.02 -8.27
C GLU A 29 11.38 -7.00 -7.11
N GLY A 30 12.52 -7.12 -6.40
CA GLY A 30 12.63 -7.92 -5.18
C GLY A 30 12.18 -7.20 -3.91
N HIS A 31 11.82 -5.92 -3.99
CA HIS A 31 11.42 -5.13 -2.83
C HIS A 31 9.93 -5.32 -2.54
N VAL A 32 9.64 -5.83 -1.34
CA VAL A 32 8.27 -6.04 -0.86
C VAL A 32 7.74 -4.75 -0.27
N VAL A 33 6.64 -4.23 -0.81
CA VAL A 33 5.97 -3.03 -0.28
C VAL A 33 4.86 -3.47 0.66
N LEU A 34 5.03 -3.24 1.96
CA LEU A 34 4.06 -3.65 2.99
C LEU A 34 2.92 -2.63 3.20
N SER A 35 3.03 -1.42 2.66
CA SER A 35 2.00 -0.38 2.84
C SER A 35 0.60 -0.81 2.38
N PRO A 36 0.39 -1.43 1.21
CA PRO A 36 -0.92 -1.90 0.79
C PRO A 36 -1.48 -2.99 1.70
N LEU A 37 -0.60 -3.85 2.23
CA LEU A 37 -0.97 -4.88 3.19
C LEU A 37 -1.55 -4.25 4.47
N PHE A 38 -0.85 -3.26 5.05
CA PHE A 38 -1.32 -2.58 6.26
C PHE A 38 -2.59 -1.76 6.02
N SER A 39 -2.73 -1.12 4.87
CA SER A 39 -3.94 -0.40 4.50
C SER A 39 -5.14 -1.34 4.44
N LEU A 40 -5.02 -2.47 3.77
CA LEU A 40 -6.07 -3.46 3.66
C LEU A 40 -6.38 -4.12 5.02
N LEU A 41 -5.34 -4.46 5.80
CA LEU A 41 -5.50 -5.02 7.14
C LEU A 41 -6.24 -4.04 8.06
N SER A 42 -5.92 -2.76 7.99
CA SER A 42 -6.59 -1.70 8.76
C SER A 42 -8.07 -1.58 8.38
N GLU A 43 -8.43 -1.73 7.11
CA GLU A 43 -9.81 -1.64 6.63
C GLU A 43 -10.68 -2.80 7.12
N ILE A 44 -10.11 -4.02 7.20
CA ILE A 44 -10.85 -5.22 7.61
C ILE A 44 -10.76 -5.52 9.10
N THR A 45 -9.93 -4.80 9.86
CA THR A 45 -9.79 -5.01 11.30
C THR A 45 -10.95 -4.35 12.05
N ILE A 46 -11.69 -5.14 12.82
CA ILE A 46 -12.80 -4.63 13.63
C ILE A 46 -12.29 -3.95 14.91
N PRO A 47 -13.03 -2.97 15.48
CA PRO A 47 -12.59 -2.21 16.67
C PRO A 47 -12.34 -3.05 17.93
N GLN A 48 -12.91 -4.25 18.02
CA GLN A 48 -12.78 -5.17 19.15
C GLN A 48 -11.51 -6.04 19.08
N VAL A 49 -10.71 -5.90 18.02
CA VAL A 49 -9.48 -6.65 17.80
C VAL A 49 -8.30 -5.71 17.72
N GLN A 50 -7.23 -6.04 18.41
CA GLN A 50 -5.97 -5.31 18.40
C GLN A 50 -4.82 -6.27 18.09
N TYR A 51 -3.98 -5.92 17.13
CA TYR A 51 -2.74 -6.63 16.85
C TYR A 51 -1.59 -5.97 17.61
N ASN A 52 -0.77 -6.77 18.29
CA ASN A 52 0.32 -6.31 19.15
C ASN A 52 1.70 -6.55 18.54
N SER A 53 1.84 -7.61 17.74
CA SER A 53 3.09 -7.92 17.05
C SER A 53 2.84 -8.27 15.60
N PHE A 54 3.85 -8.02 14.77
CA PHE A 54 3.87 -8.35 13.35
C PHE A 54 5.21 -8.98 13.01
N SER A 55 5.19 -10.12 12.38
CA SER A 55 6.35 -10.74 11.76
C SER A 55 6.00 -11.28 10.39
N HIS A 56 6.96 -11.38 9.50
CA HIS A 56 6.75 -11.92 8.18
C HIS A 56 7.94 -12.74 7.72
N GLU A 57 7.65 -13.75 6.93
CA GLU A 57 8.63 -14.59 6.24
C GLU A 57 8.35 -14.51 4.74
N SER A 58 9.34 -14.07 3.97
CA SER A 58 9.23 -14.00 2.51
C SER A 58 9.96 -15.16 1.87
N THR A 59 9.25 -15.91 1.05
CA THR A 59 9.80 -16.91 0.13
C THR A 59 9.58 -16.40 -1.29
N ASP A 60 10.31 -16.90 -2.29
CA ASP A 60 10.27 -16.45 -3.69
C ASP A 60 8.84 -16.32 -4.29
N LYS A 61 7.86 -16.98 -3.71
CA LYS A 61 6.49 -17.05 -4.24
C LYS A 61 5.39 -16.59 -3.29
N VAL A 62 5.66 -16.52 -1.99
CA VAL A 62 4.64 -16.27 -0.97
C VAL A 62 5.22 -15.44 0.16
N LEU A 63 4.49 -14.45 0.63
CA LEU A 63 4.75 -13.77 1.88
C LEU A 63 3.80 -14.32 2.94
N THR A 64 4.32 -15.04 3.93
CA THR A 64 3.57 -15.49 5.10
C THR A 64 3.68 -14.46 6.21
N VAL A 65 2.56 -14.00 6.73
CA VAL A 65 2.46 -13.01 7.81
C VAL A 65 1.96 -13.69 9.07
N LYS A 66 2.59 -13.37 10.20
CA LYS A 66 2.20 -13.83 11.52
C LYS A 66 1.95 -12.62 12.43
N LEU A 67 0.78 -12.59 13.05
CA LEU A 67 0.34 -11.54 13.95
C LEU A 67 -0.05 -12.15 15.30
N ASP A 68 0.34 -11.51 16.39
CA ASP A 68 -0.23 -11.80 17.70
C ASP A 68 -1.22 -10.69 18.05
N GLY A 69 -2.36 -11.06 18.58
CA GLY A 69 -3.40 -10.11 18.88
C GLY A 69 -4.20 -10.44 20.13
N VAL A 70 -5.05 -9.47 20.48
CA VAL A 70 -6.00 -9.56 21.58
C VAL A 70 -7.37 -9.14 21.05
N ALA A 71 -8.39 -9.93 21.36
CA ALA A 71 -9.79 -9.63 21.09
C ALA A 71 -10.59 -9.51 22.39
N LEU A 72 -11.67 -8.77 22.35
CA LEU A 72 -12.56 -8.59 23.50
C LEU A 72 -13.15 -9.93 24.00
N ASP A 73 -13.51 -10.80 23.05
CA ASP A 73 -14.09 -12.11 23.29
C ASP A 73 -13.95 -13.05 22.09
N TYR A 74 -14.38 -14.31 22.23
CA TYR A 74 -14.35 -15.30 21.14
C TYR A 74 -15.26 -14.92 19.96
N ARG A 75 -16.35 -14.18 20.22
CA ARG A 75 -17.25 -13.70 19.17
C ARG A 75 -16.55 -12.68 18.27
N SER A 76 -15.76 -11.80 18.86
CA SER A 76 -14.96 -10.83 18.12
C SER A 76 -13.95 -11.52 17.18
N ILE A 77 -13.34 -12.63 17.62
CA ILE A 77 -12.46 -13.42 16.75
C ILE A 77 -13.23 -14.05 15.58
N ALA A 78 -14.43 -14.58 15.84
CA ALA A 78 -15.27 -15.14 14.78
C ALA A 78 -15.68 -14.07 13.75
N LEU A 79 -16.09 -12.88 14.21
CA LEU A 79 -16.40 -11.75 13.34
C LEU A 79 -15.17 -11.28 12.54
N GLN A 80 -14.00 -11.26 13.17
CA GLN A 80 -12.75 -10.93 12.48
C GLN A 80 -12.41 -11.96 11.41
N ALA A 81 -12.63 -13.25 11.69
CA ALA A 81 -12.43 -14.31 10.71
C ALA A 81 -13.38 -14.17 9.50
N ASP A 82 -14.62 -13.73 9.73
CA ASP A 82 -15.57 -13.43 8.64
C ASP A 82 -15.11 -12.28 7.77
N MET A 83 -14.45 -11.26 8.33
CA MET A 83 -13.85 -10.16 7.55
C MET A 83 -12.76 -10.64 6.58
N PHE A 84 -12.02 -11.68 6.94
CA PHE A 84 -11.05 -12.30 6.03
C PHE A 84 -11.71 -13.09 4.90
N ASN A 85 -12.97 -13.47 5.02
CA ASN A 85 -13.76 -14.12 3.95
C ASN A 85 -14.47 -13.11 3.02
N ASP A 86 -14.40 -11.80 3.31
CA ASP A 86 -14.98 -10.75 2.46
C ASP A 86 -14.24 -10.71 1.10
N PRO A 87 -14.93 -10.43 -0.03
CA PRO A 87 -14.30 -10.30 -1.34
C PRO A 87 -13.14 -9.28 -1.41
N ARG A 88 -13.13 -8.27 -0.54
CA ARG A 88 -12.03 -7.30 -0.41
C ARG A 88 -10.75 -7.94 0.11
N SER A 89 -10.88 -8.98 0.91
CA SER A 89 -9.77 -9.73 1.53
C SER A 89 -9.20 -10.84 0.64
N ARG A 90 -9.56 -10.89 -0.66
CA ARG A 90 -9.17 -11.94 -1.61
C ARG A 90 -7.66 -12.18 -1.73
N PHE A 91 -6.85 -11.20 -1.34
CA PHE A 91 -5.39 -11.27 -1.36
C PHE A 91 -4.81 -12.06 -0.18
N PHE A 92 -5.61 -12.30 0.86
CA PHE A 92 -5.23 -13.12 2.00
C PHE A 92 -5.66 -14.56 1.76
N LYS A 93 -4.73 -15.48 1.92
CA LYS A 93 -4.94 -16.93 1.72
C LYS A 93 -4.54 -17.67 2.98
N ASN A 94 -5.07 -18.88 3.14
CA ASN A 94 -4.69 -19.78 4.24
C ASN A 94 -4.77 -19.13 5.63
N VAL A 95 -5.80 -18.33 5.86
CA VAL A 95 -5.98 -17.57 7.13
C VAL A 95 -6.26 -18.55 8.27
N LEU A 96 -5.41 -18.55 9.28
CA LEU A 96 -5.47 -19.43 10.44
C LEU A 96 -5.38 -18.64 11.75
N PHE A 97 -6.44 -18.72 12.54
CA PHE A 97 -6.45 -18.29 13.94
C PHE A 97 -6.08 -19.47 14.84
N SER A 98 -5.09 -19.28 15.72
CA SER A 98 -4.56 -20.32 16.61
C SER A 98 -4.26 -19.78 18.00
N ASN A 99 -3.93 -20.69 18.95
CA ASN A 99 -3.52 -20.34 20.31
C ASN A 99 -4.50 -19.45 21.09
N LEU A 100 -5.81 -19.62 20.86
CA LEU A 100 -6.85 -18.86 21.52
C LEU A 100 -6.86 -19.14 23.03
N LYS A 101 -6.50 -18.11 23.83
CA LYS A 101 -6.43 -18.20 25.30
C LYS A 101 -7.13 -17.02 25.93
N LYS A 102 -8.09 -17.30 26.82
CA LYS A 102 -8.74 -16.26 27.61
C LYS A 102 -7.81 -15.79 28.73
N ASP A 103 -7.65 -14.48 28.85
CA ASP A 103 -6.88 -13.83 29.93
C ASP A 103 -7.76 -13.59 31.17
N LEU A 104 -7.15 -13.19 32.27
CA LEU A 104 -7.82 -12.87 33.55
C LEU A 104 -8.82 -11.71 33.39
N ASP A 105 -8.55 -10.76 32.52
CA ASP A 105 -9.38 -9.60 32.21
C ASP A 105 -10.58 -9.93 31.30
N GLY A 106 -10.68 -11.20 30.89
CA GLY A 106 -11.76 -11.67 30.02
C GLY A 106 -11.48 -11.59 28.53
N ASN A 107 -10.40 -10.90 28.12
CA ASN A 107 -9.95 -10.80 26.75
C ASN A 107 -9.38 -12.14 26.23
N VAL A 108 -9.39 -12.33 24.92
CA VAL A 108 -8.85 -13.52 24.29
C VAL A 108 -7.61 -13.18 23.48
N LYS A 109 -6.48 -13.72 23.87
CA LYS A 109 -5.22 -13.69 23.11
C LYS A 109 -5.28 -14.72 22.00
N PHE A 110 -4.73 -14.39 20.84
CA PHE A 110 -4.69 -15.28 19.68
C PHE A 110 -3.47 -15.02 18.83
N ASN A 111 -3.10 -16.01 18.01
CA ASN A 111 -2.15 -15.86 16.92
C ASN A 111 -2.93 -15.98 15.60
N LEU A 112 -2.61 -15.12 14.66
CA LEU A 112 -3.15 -15.11 13.30
C LEU A 112 -2.00 -15.32 12.32
N GLU A 113 -2.15 -16.29 11.43
CA GLU A 113 -1.21 -16.55 10.34
C GLU A 113 -1.97 -16.57 9.02
N PHE A 114 -1.41 -15.93 7.99
CA PHE A 114 -1.97 -15.93 6.65
C PHE A 114 -0.90 -15.68 5.59
N ASP A 115 -1.19 -16.13 4.40
CA ASP A 115 -0.38 -15.89 3.21
C ASP A 115 -0.90 -14.69 2.43
N VAL A 116 0.00 -13.88 1.89
CA VAL A 116 -0.32 -12.72 1.08
C VAL A 116 0.02 -12.99 -0.38
N GLU A 117 -0.92 -12.72 -1.26
CA GLU A 117 -0.70 -12.86 -2.69
C GLU A 117 0.32 -11.82 -3.18
N PRO A 118 1.36 -12.22 -3.94
CA PRO A 118 2.44 -11.32 -4.37
C PRO A 118 1.98 -10.09 -5.16
N SER A 119 0.84 -10.19 -5.84
CA SER A 119 0.26 -9.07 -6.60
C SER A 119 -0.06 -7.85 -5.73
N LEU A 120 -0.45 -8.04 -4.46
CA LEU A 120 -0.69 -6.96 -3.50
C LEU A 120 0.61 -6.23 -3.11
N LEU A 121 1.74 -6.92 -3.16
CA LEU A 121 3.04 -6.47 -2.64
C LEU A 121 3.98 -5.96 -3.73
N SER A 122 3.56 -6.04 -4.99
CA SER A 122 4.33 -5.63 -6.15
C SER A 122 4.50 -4.10 -6.17
N TYR A 123 5.74 -3.64 -6.10
CA TYR A 123 6.06 -2.22 -6.23
C TYR A 123 5.55 -1.65 -7.57
N ARG A 124 5.60 -2.43 -8.64
CA ARG A 124 5.21 -2.01 -9.99
C ARG A 124 3.72 -1.73 -10.10
N ASP A 125 2.87 -2.57 -9.50
CA ASP A 125 1.42 -2.42 -9.59
C ASP A 125 0.92 -1.32 -8.64
N ASN A 126 1.61 -1.11 -7.51
CA ASN A 126 1.27 -0.08 -6.54
C ASN A 126 1.83 1.30 -6.87
N SER A 127 2.94 1.40 -7.62
CA SER A 127 3.51 2.70 -8.01
C SER A 127 2.61 3.43 -9.00
N LEU A 128 1.93 2.73 -9.91
CA LEU A 128 1.00 3.33 -10.87
C LEU A 128 -0.18 4.01 -10.18
N THR A 129 -0.75 3.38 -9.16
CA THR A 129 -1.87 3.97 -8.40
C THR A 129 -1.44 5.14 -7.50
N MET A 130 -0.18 5.20 -7.07
CA MET A 130 0.35 6.37 -6.37
C MET A 130 0.51 7.58 -7.30
N PHE A 131 0.95 7.39 -8.52
CA PHE A 131 1.08 8.47 -9.50
C PHE A 131 -0.27 9.00 -9.97
N GLU A 132 -1.28 8.16 -10.16
CA GLU A 132 -2.65 8.59 -10.50
C GLU A 132 -3.28 9.46 -9.40
N ASN A 133 -2.93 9.25 -8.13
CA ASN A 133 -3.41 10.08 -7.03
C ASN A 133 -2.65 11.42 -6.91
N PHE A 134 -1.43 11.54 -7.44
CA PHE A 134 -0.70 12.81 -7.49
C PHE A 134 -1.23 13.72 -8.61
N ASP A 135 -1.62 13.17 -9.75
CA ASP A 135 -2.18 13.94 -10.88
C ASP A 135 -3.55 14.56 -10.53
N ASN A 136 -4.31 13.95 -9.62
CA ASN A 136 -5.58 14.51 -9.13
C ASN A 136 -5.41 15.68 -8.15
N THR A 137 -4.21 15.97 -7.65
CA THR A 137 -3.97 17.12 -6.78
C THR A 137 -3.74 18.41 -7.57
N GLU A 138 -3.42 18.36 -8.86
CA GLU A 138 -3.34 19.56 -9.71
C GLU A 138 -4.73 20.20 -9.92
N GLY A 139 -5.80 19.40 -10.00
CA GLY A 139 -7.18 19.89 -10.10
C GLY A 139 -7.69 20.62 -8.85
N VAL A 140 -7.03 20.49 -7.71
CA VAL A 140 -7.37 21.21 -6.48
C VAL A 140 -6.74 22.61 -6.48
N GLN A 141 -5.56 22.78 -7.07
CA GLN A 141 -4.87 24.06 -7.15
C GLN A 141 -5.56 25.03 -8.11
N GLU A 142 -6.05 24.55 -9.27
CA GLU A 142 -6.84 25.38 -10.20
C GLU A 142 -8.14 25.91 -9.57
N ASN A 143 -8.76 25.15 -8.66
CA ASN A 143 -9.96 25.58 -7.95
C ASN A 143 -9.71 26.67 -6.89
N TYR A 144 -8.52 26.70 -6.28
CA TYR A 144 -8.15 27.76 -5.33
C TYR A 144 -7.80 29.07 -6.05
N GLU A 145 -7.07 29.01 -7.15
CA GLU A 145 -6.72 30.19 -7.95
C GLU A 145 -7.95 30.83 -8.62
N ALA A 146 -8.90 30.02 -9.11
CA ALA A 146 -10.16 30.52 -9.67
C ALA A 146 -11.04 31.21 -8.62
N LYS A 147 -11.04 30.70 -7.38
CA LYS A 147 -11.82 31.26 -6.28
C LYS A 147 -11.22 32.58 -5.77
N GLU A 148 -9.89 32.67 -5.70
CA GLU A 148 -9.18 33.89 -5.28
C GLU A 148 -9.33 35.02 -6.30
N GLN A 149 -9.37 34.71 -7.60
CA GLN A 149 -9.68 35.69 -8.66
C GLN A 149 -11.13 36.15 -8.62
N GLN A 150 -12.07 35.30 -8.25
CA GLN A 150 -13.48 35.67 -8.13
C GLN A 150 -13.72 36.58 -6.93
N ASP A 151 -13.11 36.28 -5.79
CA ASP A 151 -13.19 37.11 -4.57
C ASP A 151 -12.53 38.52 -4.75
N LEU A 152 -11.49 38.61 -5.57
CA LEU A 152 -10.86 39.90 -5.93
C LEU A 152 -11.71 40.75 -6.87
N LEU A 153 -12.48 40.13 -7.76
CA LEU A 153 -13.42 40.81 -8.66
C LEU A 153 -14.65 41.32 -7.90
N ASP A 154 -15.20 40.55 -6.99
CA ASP A 154 -16.36 40.95 -6.19
C ASP A 154 -16.03 42.09 -5.23
N ASN A 155 -14.84 42.11 -4.60
CA ASN A 155 -14.38 43.21 -3.75
C ASN A 155 -14.12 44.50 -4.53
N SER A 156 -13.75 44.44 -5.80
CA SER A 156 -13.52 45.64 -6.64
C SER A 156 -14.81 46.32 -7.10
N ILE A 157 -15.95 45.62 -7.00
CA ILE A 157 -17.27 46.18 -7.36
C ILE A 157 -17.90 46.92 -6.19
N GLU A 158 -17.64 46.48 -4.94
CA GLU A 158 -18.16 47.16 -3.73
C GLU A 158 -17.46 48.47 -3.38
N GLU A 159 -16.23 48.75 -3.86
CA GLU A 159 -15.53 50.02 -3.62
C GLU A 159 -15.93 51.17 -4.58
N ASN A 160 -16.80 50.93 -5.56
CA ASN A 160 -17.21 51.92 -6.56
C ASN A 160 -18.71 52.32 -6.48
N GLU A 161 -19.41 52.03 -5.40
CA GLU A 161 -20.73 52.60 -5.06
C GLU A 161 -20.62 53.56 -3.85
#